data_b89adbc9b96885c38ffbd2b8f957f513
#
_entry.id   b89adbc9b96885c38ffbd2b8f957f513
#
_cell.length_a   1.000
_cell.length_b   1.000
_cell.length_c   1.000
_cell.angle_alpha   90.00
_cell.angle_beta   90.00
_cell.angle_gamma   90.00
#
_symmetry.space_group_name_H-M   'P 1'
#
loop_
_entity.id
_entity.type
_entity.pdbx_description
1 polymer ?
#
loop_
_entity_poly.entity_id
_entity_poly.type
_entity_poly.pdbx_seq_one_letter_code
_entity_poly.pdbx_strand_id
1 'polypeptide(L)'
;PLTSIKGYLEAIIDGTIPPEMQEKYLKRVISETDRLNKLTQSMLTLNSLDSKGYLSRSNFDINRVIKDTAASFEGTCSARGITFDLTFSAPKEMVHADLGKIQQVLYNLIDNAIKFSHDNSVIYIQESVRHEKVFISVKDTGIGIPKDSLKKIWERFYKTDSSRGKDKKGTGLGLSIVKEIVQAHGENIDVISTEGVGTEFIFTLPKATSL
;
A
#
# COMPACT_ATOMS: atom_id res chain seq x y z
N PRO A 1 17.53 -7.36 -7.19
CA PRO A 1 17.18 -6.87 -8.55
C PRO A 1 18.39 -6.62 -9.43
N LEU A 2 19.41 -5.87 -8.99
CA LEU A 2 20.57 -5.50 -9.81
C LEU A 2 21.31 -6.69 -10.41
N THR A 3 21.55 -7.75 -9.64
CA THR A 3 22.20 -8.97 -10.12
C THR A 3 21.40 -9.65 -11.23
N SER A 4 20.07 -9.72 -11.07
CA SER A 4 19.18 -10.32 -12.06
C SER A 4 19.11 -9.48 -13.34
N ILE A 5 19.00 -8.14 -13.21
CA ILE A 5 19.01 -7.20 -14.34
C ILE A 5 20.30 -7.38 -15.15
N LYS A 6 21.46 -7.31 -14.47
CA LYS A 6 22.75 -7.47 -15.09
C LYS A 6 22.89 -8.83 -15.78
N GLY A 7 22.56 -9.92 -15.08
CA GLY A 7 22.67 -11.28 -15.64
C GLY A 7 21.80 -11.52 -16.87
N TYR A 8 20.56 -10.99 -16.91
CA TYR A 8 19.74 -11.09 -18.12
C TYR A 8 20.30 -10.29 -19.28
N LEU A 9 20.81 -9.08 -19.03
CA LEU A 9 21.42 -8.26 -20.07
C LEU A 9 22.70 -8.89 -20.62
N GLU A 10 23.58 -9.42 -19.77
CA GLU A 10 24.79 -10.13 -20.18
C GLU A 10 24.44 -11.37 -21.03
N ALA A 11 23.45 -12.17 -20.62
CA ALA A 11 23.01 -13.34 -21.36
C ALA A 11 22.32 -13.03 -22.71
N ILE A 12 21.78 -11.81 -22.86
CA ILE A 12 21.29 -11.33 -24.17
C ILE A 12 22.46 -10.91 -25.05
N ILE A 13 23.43 -10.20 -24.49
CA ILE A 13 24.60 -9.67 -25.23
C ILE A 13 25.52 -10.79 -25.73
N ASP A 14 25.74 -11.83 -24.90
CA ASP A 14 26.63 -12.96 -25.25
C ASP A 14 25.94 -14.05 -26.11
N GLY A 15 24.63 -13.84 -26.42
CA GLY A 15 23.86 -14.76 -27.26
C GLY A 15 23.38 -16.02 -26.54
N THR A 16 23.57 -16.14 -25.22
CA THR A 16 23.02 -17.25 -24.40
C THR A 16 21.50 -17.28 -24.46
N ILE A 17 20.86 -16.10 -24.55
CA ILE A 17 19.41 -15.96 -24.76
C ILE A 17 19.15 -15.78 -26.26
N PRO A 18 18.48 -16.76 -26.93
CA PRO A 18 18.20 -16.68 -28.35
C PRO A 18 17.26 -15.50 -28.68
N PRO A 19 17.31 -14.93 -29.92
CA PRO A 19 16.56 -13.75 -30.32
C PRO A 19 15.05 -13.86 -30.04
N GLU A 20 14.45 -15.01 -30.27
CA GLU A 20 13.02 -15.28 -30.04
C GLU A 20 12.62 -15.22 -28.55
N MET A 21 13.57 -15.31 -27.64
CA MET A 21 13.36 -15.23 -26.19
C MET A 21 13.69 -13.85 -25.59
N GLN A 22 14.39 -13.01 -26.33
CA GLN A 22 14.92 -11.73 -25.81
C GLN A 22 13.83 -10.80 -25.28
N GLU A 23 12.70 -10.68 -26.00
CA GLU A 23 11.56 -9.84 -25.57
C GLU A 23 11.04 -10.25 -24.18
N LYS A 24 10.95 -11.55 -23.92
CA LYS A 24 10.52 -12.09 -22.62
C LYS A 24 11.48 -11.70 -21.51
N TYR A 25 12.77 -11.75 -21.74
CA TYR A 25 13.79 -11.41 -20.74
C TYR A 25 13.94 -9.91 -20.56
N LEU A 26 13.81 -9.11 -21.62
CA LEU A 26 13.73 -7.64 -21.53
C LEU A 26 12.53 -7.19 -20.71
N LYS A 27 11.35 -7.78 -20.86
CA LYS A 27 10.20 -7.52 -19.97
C LYS A 27 10.50 -7.85 -18.50
N ARG A 28 11.31 -8.89 -18.23
CA ARG A 28 11.78 -9.18 -16.85
C ARG A 28 12.73 -8.11 -16.34
N VAL A 29 13.65 -7.65 -17.16
CA VAL A 29 14.58 -6.54 -16.81
C VAL A 29 13.80 -5.30 -16.44
N ILE A 30 12.82 -4.90 -17.25
CA ILE A 30 11.94 -3.75 -16.96
C ILE A 30 11.24 -3.95 -15.60
N SER A 31 10.65 -5.13 -15.37
CA SER A 31 9.96 -5.43 -14.11
C SER A 31 10.88 -5.38 -12.87
N GLU A 32 12.14 -5.83 -12.98
CA GLU A 32 13.12 -5.74 -11.89
C GLU A 32 13.62 -4.30 -11.67
N THR A 33 13.69 -3.50 -12.74
CA THR A 33 14.02 -2.06 -12.65
C THR A 33 12.92 -1.30 -11.93
N ASP A 34 11.64 -1.55 -12.26
CA ASP A 34 10.49 -0.95 -11.57
C ASP A 34 10.48 -1.33 -10.08
N ARG A 35 10.82 -2.59 -9.77
CA ARG A 35 10.95 -3.06 -8.39
C ARG A 35 12.08 -2.34 -7.65
N LEU A 36 13.21 -2.11 -8.30
CA LEU A 36 14.33 -1.36 -7.73
C LEU A 36 13.93 0.09 -7.43
N ASN A 37 13.25 0.75 -8.36
CA ASN A 37 12.75 2.10 -8.18
C ASN A 37 11.80 2.20 -6.98
N LYS A 38 10.84 1.25 -6.85
CA LYS A 38 9.94 1.19 -5.69
C LYS A 38 10.70 1.00 -4.38
N LEU A 39 11.73 0.14 -4.36
CA LEU A 39 12.57 -0.07 -3.18
C LEU A 39 13.31 1.22 -2.78
N THR A 40 13.93 1.91 -3.74
CA THR A 40 14.68 3.15 -3.50
C THR A 40 13.76 4.25 -2.96
N GLN A 41 12.60 4.46 -3.57
CA GLN A 41 11.61 5.44 -3.12
C GLN A 41 11.11 5.11 -1.69
N SER A 42 10.86 3.84 -1.42
CA SER A 42 10.44 3.40 -0.10
C SER A 42 11.51 3.66 0.97
N MET A 43 12.77 3.40 0.66
CA MET A 43 13.90 3.68 1.56
C MET A 43 14.09 5.18 1.79
N LEU A 44 13.99 6.02 0.76
CA LEU A 44 14.06 7.47 0.89
C LEU A 44 12.92 8.01 1.77
N THR A 45 11.70 7.48 1.61
CA THR A 45 10.57 7.83 2.47
C THR A 45 10.85 7.48 3.93
N LEU A 46 11.31 6.27 4.22
CA LEU A 46 11.63 5.84 5.59
C LEU A 46 12.74 6.72 6.19
N ASN A 47 13.82 6.98 5.47
CA ASN A 47 14.91 7.84 5.93
C ASN A 47 14.44 9.28 6.21
N SER A 48 13.54 9.83 5.38
CA SER A 48 12.99 11.16 5.58
C SER A 48 12.10 11.27 6.82
N LEU A 49 11.44 10.18 7.21
CA LEU A 49 10.62 10.09 8.42
C LEU A 49 11.49 9.88 9.68
N ASP A 50 12.51 9.02 9.61
CA ASP A 50 13.46 8.76 10.71
C ASP A 50 14.24 10.03 11.12
N SER A 51 14.55 10.92 10.17
CA SER A 51 15.32 12.17 10.41
C SER A 51 14.49 13.35 10.94
N LYS A 52 13.34 13.11 11.58
CA LYS A 52 12.38 14.16 12.04
C LYS A 52 11.99 15.11 10.90
N GLY A 53 11.80 14.59 9.71
CA GLY A 53 11.34 15.36 8.57
C GLY A 53 10.04 16.09 8.91
N TYR A 54 10.01 17.40 8.67
CA TYR A 54 8.83 18.22 8.91
C TYR A 54 7.68 17.72 8.04
N LEU A 55 6.57 17.30 8.68
CA LEU A 55 5.33 17.05 7.96
C LEU A 55 4.78 18.38 7.46
N SER A 56 4.48 18.47 6.19
CA SER A 56 3.78 19.63 5.61
C SER A 56 2.27 19.49 5.83
N ARG A 57 1.84 19.76 7.07
CA ARG A 57 0.43 19.60 7.45
C ARG A 57 -0.42 20.71 6.86
N SER A 58 -1.58 20.35 6.33
CA SER A 58 -2.61 21.26 5.82
C SER A 58 -3.99 20.69 6.07
N ASN A 59 -5.02 21.52 5.96
CA ASN A 59 -6.39 21.08 6.03
C ASN A 59 -6.85 20.61 4.63
N PHE A 60 -7.38 19.39 4.53
CA PHE A 60 -7.94 18.85 3.29
C PHE A 60 -9.09 17.89 3.56
N ASP A 61 -9.90 17.66 2.52
CA ASP A 61 -11.02 16.73 2.55
C ASP A 61 -10.53 15.29 2.33
N ILE A 62 -10.56 14.47 3.38
CA ILE A 62 -10.10 13.07 3.33
C ILE A 62 -11.01 12.21 2.44
N ASN A 63 -12.31 12.49 2.39
CA ASN A 63 -13.24 11.72 1.55
C ASN A 63 -12.90 11.85 0.07
N ARG A 64 -12.47 13.05 -0.36
CA ARG A 64 -11.99 13.26 -1.72
C ARG A 64 -10.71 12.48 -1.98
N VAL A 65 -9.75 12.53 -1.06
CA VAL A 65 -8.48 11.80 -1.20
C VAL A 65 -8.70 10.29 -1.30
N ILE A 66 -9.63 9.73 -0.50
CA ILE A 66 -10.01 8.31 -0.57
C ILE A 66 -10.58 7.98 -1.96
N LYS A 67 -11.55 8.79 -2.44
CA LYS A 67 -12.18 8.60 -3.77
C LYS A 67 -11.15 8.64 -4.90
N ASP A 68 -10.30 9.67 -4.91
CA ASP A 68 -9.29 9.86 -5.95
C ASP A 68 -8.25 8.71 -5.93
N THR A 69 -7.85 8.25 -4.74
CA THR A 69 -6.92 7.12 -4.60
C THR A 69 -7.57 5.81 -5.06
N ALA A 70 -8.80 5.52 -4.66
CA ALA A 70 -9.53 4.32 -5.11
C ALA A 70 -9.73 4.31 -6.64
N ALA A 71 -10.09 5.45 -7.23
CA ALA A 71 -10.24 5.60 -8.68
C ALA A 71 -8.94 5.29 -9.44
N SER A 72 -7.77 5.59 -8.88
CA SER A 72 -6.48 5.27 -9.52
C SER A 72 -6.23 3.77 -9.71
N PHE A 73 -6.96 2.91 -9.02
CA PHE A 73 -6.89 1.44 -9.13
C PHE A 73 -7.98 0.82 -10.00
N GLU A 74 -8.88 1.63 -10.61
CA GLU A 74 -10.04 1.14 -11.36
C GLU A 74 -9.65 0.11 -12.43
N GLY A 75 -8.60 0.38 -13.22
CA GLY A 75 -8.12 -0.54 -14.25
C GLY A 75 -7.63 -1.88 -13.68
N THR A 76 -6.93 -1.85 -12.55
CA THR A 76 -6.44 -3.07 -11.89
C THR A 76 -7.59 -3.87 -11.28
N CYS A 77 -8.55 -3.20 -10.68
CA CYS A 77 -9.72 -3.80 -10.06
C CYS A 77 -10.64 -4.42 -11.11
N SER A 78 -10.93 -3.71 -12.20
CA SER A 78 -11.76 -4.21 -13.31
C SER A 78 -11.21 -5.51 -13.91
N ALA A 79 -9.89 -5.62 -14.08
CA ALA A 79 -9.25 -6.83 -14.60
C ALA A 79 -9.42 -8.08 -13.70
N ARG A 80 -9.77 -7.88 -12.41
CA ARG A 80 -9.98 -8.94 -11.42
C ARG A 80 -11.42 -9.02 -10.90
N GLY A 81 -12.34 -8.22 -11.43
CA GLY A 81 -13.72 -8.15 -10.95
C GLY A 81 -13.85 -7.61 -9.52
N ILE A 82 -12.84 -6.89 -9.01
CA ILE A 82 -12.85 -6.30 -7.67
C ILE A 82 -13.61 -4.97 -7.73
N THR A 83 -14.43 -4.69 -6.72
CA THR A 83 -15.16 -3.42 -6.59
C THR A 83 -14.85 -2.75 -5.26
N PHE A 84 -15.03 -1.43 -5.19
CA PHE A 84 -14.95 -0.67 -3.95
C PHE A 84 -16.32 -0.32 -3.42
N ASP A 85 -16.52 -0.49 -2.13
CA ASP A 85 -17.64 0.05 -1.38
C ASP A 85 -17.13 1.16 -0.47
N LEU A 86 -17.53 2.42 -0.76
CA LEU A 86 -17.06 3.60 -0.04
C LEU A 86 -18.17 4.13 0.85
N THR A 87 -17.97 4.11 2.16
CA THR A 87 -18.92 4.62 3.16
C THR A 87 -18.31 5.78 3.93
N PHE A 88 -19.02 6.92 3.95
CA PHE A 88 -18.59 8.15 4.62
C PHE A 88 -19.64 8.64 5.60
N SER A 89 -19.18 9.14 6.77
CA SER A 89 -20.06 9.70 7.81
C SER A 89 -20.71 11.03 7.39
N ALA A 90 -20.05 11.77 6.49
CA ALA A 90 -20.52 13.04 5.93
C ALA A 90 -20.07 13.18 4.46
N PRO A 91 -20.70 14.07 3.67
CA PRO A 91 -20.26 14.31 2.29
C PRO A 91 -18.82 14.81 2.17
N LYS A 92 -18.32 15.50 3.19
CA LYS A 92 -16.98 16.07 3.30
C LYS A 92 -16.50 15.98 4.74
N GLU A 93 -15.26 15.49 4.93
CA GLU A 93 -14.63 15.45 6.26
C GLU A 93 -13.21 16.04 6.18
N MET A 94 -12.98 17.11 6.97
CA MET A 94 -11.71 17.83 6.97
C MET A 94 -10.75 17.27 8.01
N VAL A 95 -9.53 16.95 7.59
CA VAL A 95 -8.44 16.50 8.47
C VAL A 95 -7.25 17.46 8.40
N HIS A 96 -6.43 17.49 9.45
CA HIS A 96 -5.19 18.26 9.51
C HIS A 96 -3.97 17.35 9.46
N ALA A 97 -3.41 17.13 8.27
CA ALA A 97 -2.34 16.16 8.04
C ALA A 97 -1.47 16.55 6.83
N ASP A 98 -0.43 15.79 6.56
CA ASP A 98 0.37 15.89 5.34
C ASP A 98 -0.33 15.11 4.21
N LEU A 99 -0.91 15.83 3.25
CA LEU A 99 -1.69 15.26 2.15
C LEU A 99 -0.91 14.17 1.39
N GLY A 100 0.34 14.45 1.02
CA GLY A 100 1.14 13.51 0.22
C GLY A 100 1.46 12.23 0.99
N LYS A 101 1.74 12.35 2.29
CA LYS A 101 1.98 11.20 3.16
C LYS A 101 0.71 10.38 3.39
N ILE A 102 -0.44 11.02 3.56
CA ILE A 102 -1.71 10.31 3.72
C ILE A 102 -2.16 9.63 2.42
N GLN A 103 -1.94 10.25 1.27
CA GLN A 103 -2.13 9.58 -0.02
C GLN A 103 -1.27 8.31 -0.13
N GLN A 104 -0.01 8.36 0.34
CA GLN A 104 0.86 7.19 0.36
C GLN A 104 0.37 6.09 1.30
N VAL A 105 -0.19 6.44 2.47
CA VAL A 105 -0.83 5.48 3.39
C VAL A 105 -1.99 4.77 2.69
N LEU A 106 -2.93 5.54 2.14
CA LEU A 106 -4.09 5.00 1.42
C LEU A 106 -3.68 4.12 0.24
N TYR A 107 -2.74 4.58 -0.58
CA TYR A 107 -2.22 3.80 -1.71
C TYR A 107 -1.67 2.44 -1.26
N ASN A 108 -0.83 2.41 -0.21
CA ASN A 108 -0.24 1.17 0.29
C ASN A 108 -1.29 0.21 0.87
N LEU A 109 -2.29 0.72 1.60
CA LEU A 109 -3.34 -0.11 2.18
C LEU A 109 -4.27 -0.65 1.08
N ILE A 110 -4.67 0.16 0.12
CA ILE A 110 -5.54 -0.24 -1.00
C ILE A 110 -4.80 -1.23 -1.92
N ASP A 111 -3.53 -0.98 -2.26
CA ASP A 111 -2.70 -1.90 -3.06
C ASP A 111 -2.57 -3.27 -2.38
N ASN A 112 -2.39 -3.30 -1.06
CA ASN A 112 -2.38 -4.54 -0.29
C ASN A 112 -3.75 -5.23 -0.32
N ALA A 113 -4.83 -4.50 -0.09
CA ALA A 113 -6.19 -5.05 -0.15
C ALA A 113 -6.47 -5.69 -1.52
N ILE A 114 -6.12 -5.02 -2.63
CA ILE A 114 -6.27 -5.57 -3.97
C ILE A 114 -5.43 -6.83 -4.17
N LYS A 115 -4.14 -6.82 -3.76
CA LYS A 115 -3.22 -7.94 -3.96
C LYS A 115 -3.67 -9.21 -3.26
N PHE A 116 -4.18 -9.08 -2.05
CA PHE A 116 -4.52 -10.22 -1.21
C PHE A 116 -5.98 -10.63 -1.26
N SER A 117 -6.84 -9.82 -1.87
CA SER A 117 -8.24 -10.17 -2.14
C SER A 117 -8.37 -11.34 -3.12
N HIS A 118 -9.52 -11.98 -3.08
CA HIS A 118 -9.96 -12.90 -4.12
C HIS A 118 -10.49 -12.13 -5.34
N ASP A 119 -10.55 -12.77 -6.49
CA ASP A 119 -11.20 -12.21 -7.67
C ASP A 119 -12.72 -12.14 -7.43
N ASN A 120 -13.40 -11.18 -8.05
CA ASN A 120 -14.83 -10.91 -7.88
C ASN A 120 -15.22 -10.59 -6.43
N SER A 121 -14.37 -9.88 -5.71
CA SER A 121 -14.59 -9.49 -4.30
C SER A 121 -14.84 -7.99 -4.14
N VAL A 122 -15.19 -7.59 -2.93
CA VAL A 122 -15.42 -6.19 -2.56
C VAL A 122 -14.37 -5.75 -1.56
N ILE A 123 -13.79 -4.57 -1.77
CA ILE A 123 -12.95 -3.88 -0.80
C ILE A 123 -13.78 -2.74 -0.20
N TYR A 124 -13.93 -2.74 1.12
CA TYR A 124 -14.67 -1.74 1.86
C TYR A 124 -13.72 -0.67 2.37
N ILE A 125 -14.02 0.59 2.10
CA ILE A 125 -13.29 1.73 2.67
C ILE A 125 -14.30 2.59 3.41
N GLN A 126 -14.11 2.74 4.72
CA GLN A 126 -15.03 3.46 5.57
C GLN A 126 -14.32 4.61 6.29
N GLU A 127 -14.98 5.75 6.33
CA GLU A 127 -14.61 6.88 7.15
C GLU A 127 -15.67 7.10 8.23
N SER A 128 -15.24 7.34 9.46
CA SER A 128 -16.12 7.71 10.57
C SER A 128 -15.42 8.67 11.53
N VAL A 129 -16.20 9.52 12.18
CA VAL A 129 -15.71 10.50 13.17
C VAL A 129 -16.10 10.07 14.58
N ARG A 130 -15.11 10.06 15.50
CA ARG A 130 -15.33 9.83 16.93
C ARG A 130 -14.39 10.72 17.74
N HIS A 131 -14.89 11.51 18.68
CA HIS A 131 -14.09 12.32 19.62
C HIS A 131 -12.96 13.11 18.95
N GLU A 132 -13.29 13.99 18.00
CA GLU A 132 -12.32 14.83 17.28
C GLU A 132 -11.26 14.05 16.47
N LYS A 133 -11.44 12.78 16.26
CA LYS A 133 -10.62 11.93 15.39
C LYS A 133 -11.43 11.34 14.25
N VAL A 134 -10.79 11.32 13.09
CA VAL A 134 -11.31 10.67 11.89
C VAL A 134 -10.66 9.30 11.79
N PHE A 135 -11.48 8.26 11.76
CA PHE A 135 -11.06 6.87 11.59
C PHE A 135 -11.25 6.47 10.14
N ILE A 136 -10.23 5.94 9.54
CA ILE A 136 -10.28 5.41 8.18
C ILE A 136 -9.97 3.92 8.23
N SER A 137 -10.88 3.10 7.71
CA SER A 137 -10.76 1.64 7.60
C SER A 137 -10.65 1.22 6.15
N VAL A 138 -9.72 0.31 5.85
CA VAL A 138 -9.60 -0.39 4.56
C VAL A 138 -9.68 -1.88 4.85
N LYS A 139 -10.76 -2.53 4.37
CA LYS A 139 -11.07 -3.92 4.64
C LYS A 139 -11.17 -4.72 3.35
N ASP A 140 -10.48 -5.84 3.29
CA ASP A 140 -10.58 -6.85 2.25
C ASP A 140 -11.22 -8.15 2.77
N THR A 141 -11.71 -8.97 1.85
CA THR A 141 -12.24 -10.32 2.11
C THR A 141 -11.32 -11.38 1.50
N GLY A 142 -10.01 -11.16 1.62
CA GLY A 142 -8.97 -11.99 1.01
C GLY A 142 -8.45 -13.11 1.91
N ILE A 143 -7.17 -13.44 1.70
CA ILE A 143 -6.52 -14.56 2.39
C ILE A 143 -6.32 -14.35 3.88
N GLY A 144 -6.43 -13.11 4.38
CA GLY A 144 -6.13 -12.76 5.76
C GLY A 144 -4.65 -12.92 6.13
N ILE A 145 -4.36 -12.71 7.42
CA ILE A 145 -3.01 -12.74 7.97
C ILE A 145 -2.98 -13.77 9.12
N PRO A 146 -2.02 -14.72 9.11
CA PRO A 146 -1.83 -15.66 10.21
C PRO A 146 -1.56 -14.92 11.52
N LYS A 147 -2.14 -15.42 12.63
CA LYS A 147 -2.06 -14.79 13.97
C LYS A 147 -0.62 -14.49 14.41
N ASP A 148 0.31 -15.40 14.13
CA ASP A 148 1.72 -15.27 14.50
C ASP A 148 2.47 -14.21 13.67
N SER A 149 1.87 -13.76 12.57
CA SER A 149 2.41 -12.73 11.68
C SER A 149 1.91 -11.33 12.00
N LEU A 150 0.78 -11.18 12.72
CA LEU A 150 0.14 -9.87 12.98
C LEU A 150 1.07 -8.83 13.62
N LYS A 151 1.98 -9.26 14.49
CA LYS A 151 2.98 -8.37 15.11
C LYS A 151 4.13 -8.04 14.15
N LYS A 152 4.46 -8.95 13.24
CA LYS A 152 5.63 -8.89 12.36
C LYS A 152 5.36 -8.13 11.05
N ILE A 153 4.08 -8.01 10.61
CA ILE A 153 3.74 -7.34 9.35
C ILE A 153 4.21 -5.87 9.27
N TRP A 154 4.51 -5.26 10.41
CA TRP A 154 5.02 -3.90 10.52
C TRP A 154 6.54 -3.78 10.38
N GLU A 155 7.24 -4.94 10.41
CA GLU A 155 8.70 -4.96 10.25
C GLU A 155 9.09 -4.74 8.79
N ARG A 156 10.20 -4.05 8.57
CA ARG A 156 10.74 -3.79 7.23
C ARG A 156 11.13 -5.11 6.56
N PHE A 157 10.76 -5.28 5.29
CA PHE A 157 11.01 -6.46 4.45
C PHE A 157 10.27 -7.75 4.88
N TYR A 158 9.41 -7.68 5.87
CA TYR A 158 8.65 -8.84 6.30
C TYR A 158 7.57 -9.22 5.27
N LYS A 159 7.42 -10.51 5.04
CA LYS A 159 6.37 -11.12 4.22
C LYS A 159 5.96 -12.44 4.84
N THR A 160 4.67 -12.70 4.91
CA THR A 160 4.15 -14.03 5.29
C THR A 160 4.42 -15.04 4.18
N ASP A 161 4.47 -16.32 4.49
CA ASP A 161 4.71 -17.37 3.48
C ASP A 161 3.58 -17.40 2.44
N SER A 162 2.33 -17.19 2.86
CA SER A 162 1.18 -17.05 1.96
C SER A 162 1.28 -15.83 1.05
N SER A 163 1.85 -14.71 1.53
CA SER A 163 2.08 -13.51 0.73
C SER A 163 3.22 -13.66 -0.27
N ARG A 164 4.24 -14.47 0.03
CA ARG A 164 5.36 -14.74 -0.89
C ARG A 164 4.91 -15.41 -2.19
N GLY A 165 3.86 -16.22 -2.13
CA GLY A 165 3.25 -16.86 -3.31
C GLY A 165 2.49 -15.87 -4.20
N LYS A 166 1.66 -15.00 -3.62
CA LYS A 166 0.80 -14.05 -4.34
C LYS A 166 1.52 -12.76 -4.75
N ASP A 167 2.39 -12.21 -3.90
CA ASP A 167 3.12 -10.96 -4.16
C ASP A 167 4.63 -11.18 -4.27
N LYS A 168 5.04 -11.87 -5.34
CA LYS A 168 6.48 -12.11 -5.64
C LYS A 168 7.26 -10.81 -5.86
N LYS A 169 6.60 -9.74 -6.30
CA LYS A 169 7.22 -8.45 -6.65
C LYS A 169 7.20 -7.42 -5.52
N GLY A 170 6.43 -7.64 -4.46
CA GLY A 170 6.34 -6.72 -3.33
C GLY A 170 7.67 -6.56 -2.61
N THR A 171 7.88 -5.39 -2.04
CA THR A 171 9.13 -5.04 -1.34
C THR A 171 9.14 -5.44 0.14
N GLY A 172 7.96 -5.65 0.74
CA GLY A 172 7.80 -5.84 2.19
C GLY A 172 8.00 -4.54 2.98
N LEU A 173 7.94 -3.37 2.32
CA LEU A 173 8.11 -2.06 2.97
C LEU A 173 6.80 -1.28 3.13
N GLY A 174 5.74 -1.66 2.43
CA GLY A 174 4.50 -0.88 2.38
C GLY A 174 3.88 -0.64 3.76
N LEU A 175 3.72 -1.69 4.57
CA LEU A 175 3.10 -1.57 5.90
C LEU A 175 4.02 -0.89 6.92
N SER A 176 5.33 -1.07 6.86
CA SER A 176 6.26 -0.32 7.71
C SER A 176 6.21 1.19 7.40
N ILE A 177 6.12 1.57 6.11
CA ILE A 177 5.93 2.97 5.70
C ILE A 177 4.61 3.52 6.23
N VAL A 178 3.52 2.77 6.11
CA VAL A 178 2.21 3.16 6.64
C VAL A 178 2.29 3.46 8.13
N LYS A 179 2.88 2.55 8.91
CA LYS A 179 3.04 2.71 10.36
C LYS A 179 3.87 3.95 10.70
N GLU A 180 5.03 4.13 10.06
CA GLU A 180 5.91 5.28 10.28
C GLU A 180 5.21 6.61 9.96
N ILE A 181 4.48 6.68 8.84
CA ILE A 181 3.73 7.89 8.47
C ILE A 181 2.65 8.21 9.50
N VAL A 182 1.84 7.23 9.89
CA VAL A 182 0.75 7.44 10.86
C VAL A 182 1.34 7.84 12.23
N GLN A 183 2.40 7.19 12.69
CA GLN A 183 3.08 7.54 13.94
C GLN A 183 3.75 8.92 13.87
N ALA A 184 4.31 9.33 12.75
CA ALA A 184 4.86 10.69 12.56
C ALA A 184 3.77 11.77 12.68
N HIS A 185 2.51 11.44 12.36
CA HIS A 185 1.37 12.33 12.60
C HIS A 185 0.92 12.36 14.08
N GLY A 186 1.46 11.51 14.96
CA GLY A 186 1.01 11.33 16.34
C GLY A 186 -0.25 10.49 16.47
N GLU A 187 -0.54 9.68 15.46
CA GLU A 187 -1.76 8.89 15.32
C GLU A 187 -1.47 7.38 15.38
N ASN A 188 -2.54 6.57 15.38
CA ASN A 188 -2.44 5.13 15.55
C ASN A 188 -2.91 4.40 14.30
N ILE A 189 -2.37 3.21 14.09
CA ILE A 189 -2.84 2.23 13.11
C ILE A 189 -2.93 0.87 13.74
N ASP A 190 -4.04 0.19 13.49
CA ASP A 190 -4.35 -1.15 13.98
C ASP A 190 -4.71 -2.10 12.83
N VAL A 191 -4.66 -3.40 13.11
CA VAL A 191 -5.03 -4.45 12.16
C VAL A 191 -5.93 -5.48 12.84
N ILE A 192 -7.02 -5.81 12.17
CA ILE A 192 -7.91 -6.92 12.52
C ILE A 192 -7.89 -7.89 11.35
N SER A 193 -7.47 -9.12 11.58
CA SER A 193 -7.39 -10.11 10.50
C SER A 193 -7.64 -11.51 11.00
N THR A 194 -8.30 -12.30 10.15
CA THR A 194 -8.50 -13.73 10.33
C THR A 194 -8.08 -14.44 9.05
N GLU A 195 -7.17 -15.40 9.16
CA GLU A 195 -6.70 -16.20 8.03
C GLU A 195 -7.86 -16.89 7.33
N GLY A 196 -7.90 -16.79 6.00
CA GLY A 196 -8.97 -17.30 5.15
C GLY A 196 -10.24 -16.44 5.10
N VAL A 197 -10.33 -15.35 5.88
CA VAL A 197 -11.52 -14.48 5.95
C VAL A 197 -11.27 -13.09 5.38
N GLY A 198 -10.12 -12.47 5.72
CA GLY A 198 -9.73 -11.13 5.24
C GLY A 198 -8.99 -10.31 6.28
N THR A 199 -8.70 -9.07 5.91
CA THR A 199 -7.95 -8.13 6.74
C THR A 199 -8.60 -6.76 6.73
N GLU A 200 -8.60 -6.10 7.87
CA GLU A 200 -9.03 -4.71 8.05
C GLU A 200 -7.90 -3.93 8.72
N PHE A 201 -7.41 -2.88 8.05
CA PHE A 201 -6.50 -1.90 8.62
C PHE A 201 -7.28 -0.65 8.99
N ILE A 202 -7.07 -0.14 10.20
CA ILE A 202 -7.77 1.04 10.72
C ILE A 202 -6.72 2.04 11.19
N PHE A 203 -6.74 3.25 10.65
CA PHE A 203 -5.87 4.32 11.14
C PHE A 203 -6.65 5.59 11.46
N THR A 204 -6.06 6.45 12.28
CA THR A 204 -6.68 7.70 12.74
C THR A 204 -5.98 8.91 12.15
N LEU A 205 -6.73 10.00 12.01
CA LEU A 205 -6.23 11.34 11.69
C LEU A 205 -6.90 12.37 12.60
N PRO A 206 -6.22 13.50 12.91
CA PRO A 206 -6.85 14.59 13.63
C PRO A 206 -7.86 15.29 12.72
N LYS A 207 -9.06 15.51 13.23
CA LYS A 207 -10.05 16.37 12.57
C LYS A 207 -9.50 17.78 12.48
N ALA A 208 -9.70 18.45 11.34
CA ALA A 208 -9.32 19.84 11.22
C ALA A 208 -10.21 20.68 12.14
N THR A 209 -9.60 21.48 13.01
CA THR A 209 -10.33 22.44 13.84
C THR A 209 -10.92 23.50 12.91
N SER A 210 -12.22 23.74 13.02
CA SER A 210 -12.85 24.91 12.37
C SER A 210 -12.22 26.18 12.94
N LEU A 211 -11.60 26.98 12.08
CA LEU A 211 -11.22 28.35 12.44
C LEU A 211 -12.46 29.21 12.64
#